data_48f5fef77a164b68f38c594f3dc46f20
#
_entry.id   48f5fef77a164b68f38c594f3dc46f20
#
_cell.length_a   1.000
_cell.length_b   1.000
_cell.length_c   1.000
_cell.angle_alpha   90.00
_cell.angle_beta   90.00
_cell.angle_gamma   90.00
#
_symmetry.space_group_name_H-M   'P 1'
#
loop_
_entity.id
_entity.type
_entity.pdbx_description
1 polymer ?
#
loop_
_entity_poly.entity_id
_entity_poly.type
_entity_poly.pdbx_seq_one_letter_code
_entity_poly.pdbx_strand_id
1 'polypeptide(L)'
;MSILVTGAAGFIGSKVCEMLVKSGKDVVGIDNMNDYYDVKIKNYRLKNLKKLKGFAFFRADIENKKSVENIVKKQKVSVIINLAARAGVRYSMENPFIYVSTNTMGTLNLLDIAREYKINKFVLASTSSLYAGQKMPFSETLAVNTPISPYAASKKGAEAMCYSYHYLYGLDITVVRYFTVYGPAGRPDMSIIRFIKWIDEGKPIELFGDGSQSRDFTYVDDIASGTIKALKKTGYKTINLGGNKPYKLSYMINLIEKNLGKKAAYNYKPFHKADITATWANINEAKNTLGWTPKISLEQGIRKTVDWYLENKSWFKNIKL
;
A
#
# COMPACT_ATOMS: atom_id res chain seq x y z
N MET A 1 -13.35 20.99 -6.82
CA MET A 1 -13.42 19.55 -7.20
C MET A 1 -12.49 18.78 -6.29
N SER A 2 -12.98 17.75 -5.61
CA SER A 2 -12.21 17.03 -4.61
C SER A 2 -11.71 15.68 -5.12
N ILE A 3 -10.62 15.18 -4.50
CA ILE A 3 -10.04 13.85 -4.73
C ILE A 3 -10.47 12.93 -3.59
N LEU A 4 -11.17 11.83 -3.92
CA LEU A 4 -11.48 10.79 -2.95
C LEU A 4 -10.29 9.84 -2.81
N VAL A 5 -9.80 9.67 -1.59
CA VAL A 5 -8.80 8.65 -1.24
C VAL A 5 -9.44 7.65 -0.28
N THR A 6 -9.58 6.40 -0.72
CA THR A 6 -10.06 5.32 0.14
C THR A 6 -8.89 4.70 0.92
N GLY A 7 -9.14 4.14 2.10
CA GLY A 7 -8.07 3.68 2.96
C GLY A 7 -7.21 4.83 3.51
N ALA A 8 -7.81 6.01 3.72
CA ALA A 8 -7.12 7.24 4.08
C ALA A 8 -6.40 7.20 5.43
N ALA A 9 -6.87 6.38 6.39
CA ALA A 9 -6.17 6.14 7.66
C ALA A 9 -5.11 5.02 7.57
N GLY A 10 -5.02 4.36 6.42
CA GLY A 10 -4.00 3.36 6.10
C GLY A 10 -2.61 3.97 5.95
N PHE A 11 -1.59 3.11 5.86
CA PHE A 11 -0.19 3.53 5.77
C PHE A 11 0.09 4.38 4.52
N ILE A 12 -0.19 3.85 3.33
CA ILE A 12 0.03 4.57 2.07
C ILE A 12 -1.00 5.68 1.90
N GLY A 13 -2.29 5.39 2.22
CA GLY A 13 -3.38 6.35 2.06
C GLY A 13 -3.17 7.64 2.83
N SER A 14 -2.69 7.56 4.07
CA SER A 14 -2.42 8.76 4.86
C SER A 14 -1.31 9.64 4.26
N LYS A 15 -0.27 9.04 3.70
CA LYS A 15 0.81 9.79 3.04
C LYS A 15 0.35 10.42 1.73
N VAL A 16 -0.46 9.70 0.93
CA VAL A 16 -1.07 10.25 -0.30
C VAL A 16 -1.97 11.44 0.03
N CYS A 17 -2.84 11.32 1.06
CA CYS A 17 -3.67 12.43 1.51
C CYS A 17 -2.84 13.64 1.95
N GLU A 18 -1.81 13.42 2.78
CA GLU A 18 -0.91 14.47 3.25
C GLU A 18 -0.26 15.23 2.08
N MET A 19 0.31 14.51 1.12
CA MET A 19 1.01 15.12 -0.02
C MET A 19 0.06 15.85 -0.96
N LEU A 20 -1.16 15.32 -1.21
CA LEU A 20 -2.17 15.99 -2.02
C LEU A 20 -2.62 17.31 -1.38
N VAL A 21 -2.93 17.28 -0.07
CA VAL A 21 -3.34 18.51 0.64
C VAL A 21 -2.21 19.54 0.66
N LYS A 22 -0.97 19.12 0.92
CA LYS A 22 0.19 20.03 0.86
C LYS A 22 0.44 20.61 -0.54
N SER A 23 -0.04 19.95 -1.59
CA SER A 23 -0.01 20.49 -2.97
C SER A 23 -1.24 21.37 -3.31
N GLY A 24 -2.06 21.74 -2.33
CA GLY A 24 -3.21 22.61 -2.50
C GLY A 24 -4.47 21.93 -3.05
N LYS A 25 -4.57 20.59 -2.96
CA LYS A 25 -5.76 19.85 -3.39
C LYS A 25 -6.73 19.63 -2.22
N ASP A 26 -8.04 19.71 -2.53
CA ASP A 26 -9.08 19.28 -1.59
C ASP A 26 -9.17 17.75 -1.61
N VAL A 27 -9.03 17.13 -0.45
CA VAL A 27 -9.01 15.67 -0.29
C VAL A 27 -10.14 15.22 0.62
N VAL A 28 -10.91 14.26 0.13
CA VAL A 28 -11.91 13.51 0.89
C VAL A 28 -11.33 12.13 1.21
N GLY A 29 -11.02 11.89 2.46
CA GLY A 29 -10.55 10.59 2.93
C GLY A 29 -11.69 9.72 3.45
N ILE A 30 -11.77 8.46 3.05
CA ILE A 30 -12.64 7.45 3.69
C ILE A 30 -11.82 6.27 4.19
N ASP A 31 -12.21 5.73 5.36
CA ASP A 31 -11.68 4.51 5.95
C ASP A 31 -12.73 3.92 6.88
N ASN A 32 -12.88 2.59 6.93
CA ASN A 32 -13.82 1.95 7.84
C ASN A 32 -13.25 1.82 9.26
N MET A 33 -11.96 2.13 9.44
CA MET A 33 -11.25 2.05 10.71
C MET A 33 -11.28 0.64 11.34
N ASN A 34 -11.25 -0.42 10.48
CA ASN A 34 -11.23 -1.79 10.96
C ASN A 34 -9.98 -2.09 11.81
N ASP A 35 -10.06 -3.14 12.60
CA ASP A 35 -9.07 -3.61 13.56
C ASP A 35 -8.13 -4.70 13.03
N TYR A 36 -7.98 -4.81 11.71
CA TYR A 36 -7.05 -5.76 11.07
C TYR A 36 -5.64 -5.68 11.65
N TYR A 37 -5.22 -4.49 12.04
CA TYR A 37 -4.07 -4.22 12.90
C TYR A 37 -4.45 -3.11 13.89
N ASP A 38 -3.60 -2.87 14.90
CA ASP A 38 -3.92 -1.93 15.99
C ASP A 38 -4.41 -0.57 15.48
N VAL A 39 -5.67 -0.24 15.81
CA VAL A 39 -6.36 0.98 15.37
C VAL A 39 -5.67 2.25 15.89
N LYS A 40 -4.89 2.18 16.96
CA LYS A 40 -4.18 3.34 17.50
C LYS A 40 -3.26 3.97 16.45
N ILE A 41 -2.61 3.16 15.57
CA ILE A 41 -1.77 3.74 14.52
C ILE A 41 -2.58 4.39 13.39
N LYS A 42 -3.79 3.88 13.09
CA LYS A 42 -4.73 4.56 12.18
C LYS A 42 -5.16 5.90 12.77
N ASN A 43 -5.50 5.93 14.05
CA ASN A 43 -5.87 7.15 14.77
C ASN A 43 -4.73 8.18 14.79
N TYR A 44 -3.48 7.75 15.00
CA TYR A 44 -2.31 8.62 14.92
C TYR A 44 -2.19 9.29 13.55
N ARG A 45 -2.27 8.51 12.46
CA ARG A 45 -2.22 9.04 11.09
C ARG A 45 -3.38 10.01 10.83
N LEU A 46 -4.60 9.62 11.20
CA LEU A 46 -5.79 10.44 11.00
C LEU A 46 -5.76 11.73 11.82
N LYS A 47 -5.26 11.70 13.07
CA LYS A 47 -5.05 12.89 13.91
C LYS A 47 -4.15 13.92 13.21
N ASN A 48 -3.09 13.45 12.54
CA ASN A 48 -2.18 14.33 11.81
C ASN A 48 -2.82 14.89 10.52
N LEU A 49 -3.58 14.08 9.78
CA LEU A 49 -4.30 14.55 8.60
C LEU A 49 -5.38 15.59 8.92
N LYS A 50 -6.12 15.42 10.00
CA LYS A 50 -7.18 16.37 10.43
C LYS A 50 -6.67 17.76 10.78
N LYS A 51 -5.35 17.93 11.02
CA LYS A 51 -4.72 19.25 11.21
C LYS A 51 -4.54 20.01 9.91
N LEU A 52 -4.64 19.35 8.76
CA LEU A 52 -4.37 19.94 7.46
C LEU A 52 -5.65 20.59 6.90
N LYS A 53 -5.58 21.87 6.55
CA LYS A 53 -6.66 22.56 5.84
C LYS A 53 -6.83 21.96 4.43
N GLY A 54 -8.05 21.61 4.05
CA GLY A 54 -8.35 20.96 2.76
C GLY A 54 -8.49 19.44 2.87
N PHE A 55 -8.43 18.85 4.09
CA PHE A 55 -8.72 17.45 4.35
C PHE A 55 -10.06 17.25 5.06
N ALA A 56 -10.96 16.46 4.47
CA ALA A 56 -12.18 16.00 5.12
C ALA A 56 -12.17 14.48 5.27
N PHE A 57 -12.61 13.96 6.42
CA PHE A 57 -12.65 12.53 6.71
C PHE A 57 -14.06 12.04 6.97
N PHE A 58 -14.41 10.90 6.38
CA PHE A 58 -15.66 10.19 6.63
C PHE A 58 -15.36 8.73 6.98
N ARG A 59 -15.95 8.24 8.06
CA ARG A 59 -15.89 6.81 8.38
C ARG A 59 -16.89 6.07 7.49
N ALA A 60 -16.40 5.35 6.49
CA ALA A 60 -17.21 4.61 5.54
C ALA A 60 -16.47 3.37 5.04
N ASP A 61 -17.22 2.34 4.68
CA ASP A 61 -16.71 1.11 4.09
C ASP A 61 -17.00 1.10 2.58
N ILE A 62 -16.00 0.76 1.76
CA ILE A 62 -16.17 0.64 0.30
C ILE A 62 -17.10 -0.50 -0.11
N GLU A 63 -17.35 -1.44 0.79
CA GLU A 63 -18.32 -2.51 0.59
C GLU A 63 -19.78 -1.99 0.67
N ASN A 64 -20.01 -0.86 1.33
CA ASN A 64 -21.30 -0.18 1.38
C ASN A 64 -21.41 0.89 0.29
N LYS A 65 -21.81 0.48 -0.93
CA LYS A 65 -21.95 1.37 -2.09
C LYS A 65 -22.73 2.64 -1.78
N LYS A 66 -23.91 2.53 -1.16
CA LYS A 66 -24.80 3.66 -0.86
C LYS A 66 -24.16 4.72 0.05
N SER A 67 -23.41 4.27 1.06
CA SER A 67 -22.67 5.18 1.95
C SER A 67 -21.62 5.99 1.21
N VAL A 68 -20.84 5.31 0.36
CA VAL A 68 -19.77 5.96 -0.45
C VAL A 68 -20.37 6.90 -1.49
N GLU A 69 -21.44 6.47 -2.17
CA GLU A 69 -22.17 7.26 -3.16
C GLU A 69 -22.65 8.61 -2.60
N ASN A 70 -23.26 8.59 -1.40
CA ASN A 70 -23.69 9.80 -0.72
C ASN A 70 -22.52 10.78 -0.45
N ILE A 71 -21.36 10.26 -0.06
CA ILE A 71 -20.15 11.05 0.15
C ILE A 71 -19.67 11.65 -1.18
N VAL A 72 -19.58 10.85 -2.23
CA VAL A 72 -19.15 11.27 -3.58
C VAL A 72 -20.01 12.41 -4.10
N LYS A 73 -21.33 12.25 -4.01
CA LYS A 73 -22.30 13.27 -4.43
C LYS A 73 -22.14 14.58 -3.64
N LYS A 74 -22.15 14.48 -2.29
CA LYS A 74 -22.06 15.65 -1.39
C LYS A 74 -20.73 16.41 -1.56
N GLN A 75 -19.63 15.69 -1.76
CA GLN A 75 -18.29 16.25 -1.82
C GLN A 75 -17.84 16.61 -3.25
N LYS A 76 -18.70 16.43 -4.26
CA LYS A 76 -18.40 16.74 -5.68
C LYS A 76 -17.07 16.13 -6.13
N VAL A 77 -16.88 14.84 -5.83
CA VAL A 77 -15.65 14.09 -6.16
C VAL A 77 -15.49 13.99 -7.68
N SER A 78 -14.29 14.25 -8.16
CA SER A 78 -13.96 14.17 -9.60
C SER A 78 -12.86 13.13 -9.92
N VAL A 79 -12.19 12.61 -8.87
CA VAL A 79 -11.12 11.63 -8.98
C VAL A 79 -11.22 10.65 -7.81
N ILE A 80 -10.97 9.36 -8.07
CA ILE A 80 -10.88 8.33 -7.03
C ILE A 80 -9.49 7.70 -7.02
N ILE A 81 -8.86 7.65 -5.84
CA ILE A 81 -7.67 6.85 -5.55
C ILE A 81 -8.08 5.75 -4.60
N ASN A 82 -8.22 4.51 -5.10
CA ASN A 82 -8.63 3.36 -4.31
C ASN A 82 -7.42 2.67 -3.68
N LEU A 83 -7.15 2.98 -2.40
CA LEU A 83 -6.11 2.36 -1.57
C LEU A 83 -6.71 1.49 -0.46
N ALA A 84 -8.03 1.51 -0.27
CA ALA A 84 -8.71 0.63 0.67
C ALA A 84 -8.59 -0.82 0.20
N ALA A 85 -8.07 -1.67 1.06
CA ALA A 85 -7.90 -3.09 0.77
C ALA A 85 -7.65 -3.90 2.05
N ARG A 86 -7.99 -5.18 1.98
CA ARG A 86 -7.38 -6.19 2.86
C ARG A 86 -6.06 -6.61 2.21
N ALA A 87 -4.96 -6.48 2.94
CA ALA A 87 -3.62 -6.84 2.47
C ALA A 87 -2.99 -7.86 3.42
N GLY A 88 -2.12 -8.72 2.89
CA GLY A 88 -1.46 -9.79 3.65
C GLY A 88 -1.78 -11.17 3.07
N VAL A 89 -0.72 -11.83 2.58
CA VAL A 89 -0.85 -13.14 1.91
C VAL A 89 -1.31 -14.22 2.90
N ARG A 90 -0.70 -14.27 4.10
CA ARG A 90 -0.97 -15.35 5.06
C ARG A 90 -2.39 -15.31 5.59
N TYR A 91 -2.84 -14.17 6.09
CA TYR A 91 -4.19 -14.03 6.62
C TYR A 91 -5.27 -14.25 5.55
N SER A 92 -4.95 -14.03 4.27
CA SER A 92 -5.91 -14.33 3.17
C SER A 92 -6.22 -15.82 3.03
N MET A 93 -5.36 -16.71 3.51
CA MET A 93 -5.62 -18.15 3.52
C MET A 93 -6.54 -18.57 4.68
N GLU A 94 -6.52 -17.80 5.76
CA GLU A 94 -7.38 -18.05 6.93
C GLU A 94 -8.80 -17.50 6.69
N ASN A 95 -8.91 -16.32 6.05
CA ASN A 95 -10.19 -15.67 5.79
C ASN A 95 -10.25 -15.10 4.35
N PRO A 96 -10.42 -15.94 3.31
CA PRO A 96 -10.40 -15.50 1.92
C PRO A 96 -11.59 -14.62 1.54
N PHE A 97 -12.77 -14.83 2.15
CA PHE A 97 -14.00 -14.13 1.80
C PHE A 97 -13.90 -12.62 1.97
N ILE A 98 -13.31 -12.15 3.08
CA ILE A 98 -13.14 -10.72 3.32
C ILE A 98 -12.22 -10.05 2.30
N TYR A 99 -11.30 -10.80 1.68
CA TYR A 99 -10.43 -10.28 0.62
C TYR A 99 -11.20 -10.08 -0.68
N VAL A 100 -12.07 -11.02 -1.04
CA VAL A 100 -12.94 -10.90 -2.23
C VAL A 100 -13.94 -9.76 -2.02
N SER A 101 -14.61 -9.72 -0.86
CA SER A 101 -15.57 -8.68 -0.53
C SER A 101 -14.94 -7.29 -0.58
N THR A 102 -13.86 -7.06 0.15
CA THR A 102 -13.23 -5.73 0.19
C THR A 102 -12.51 -5.40 -1.12
N ASN A 103 -11.63 -6.29 -1.61
CA ASN A 103 -10.72 -5.92 -2.70
C ASN A 103 -11.40 -5.94 -4.07
N THR A 104 -12.27 -6.94 -4.33
CA THR A 104 -12.95 -7.09 -5.63
C THR A 104 -14.29 -6.36 -5.62
N MET A 105 -15.19 -6.72 -4.71
CA MET A 105 -16.53 -6.11 -4.66
C MET A 105 -16.48 -4.64 -4.26
N GLY A 106 -15.66 -4.27 -3.26
CA GLY A 106 -15.47 -2.87 -2.89
C GLY A 106 -14.91 -2.03 -4.04
N THR A 107 -13.99 -2.59 -4.85
CA THR A 107 -13.50 -1.92 -6.07
C THR A 107 -14.60 -1.78 -7.11
N LEU A 108 -15.41 -2.82 -7.32
CA LEU A 108 -16.55 -2.77 -8.25
C LEU A 108 -17.56 -1.69 -7.85
N ASN A 109 -17.89 -1.56 -6.57
CA ASN A 109 -18.74 -0.48 -6.07
C ASN A 109 -18.20 0.92 -6.43
N LEU A 110 -16.89 1.13 -6.26
CA LEU A 110 -16.25 2.41 -6.59
C LEU A 110 -16.20 2.67 -8.09
N LEU A 111 -16.00 1.64 -8.91
CA LEU A 111 -16.02 1.77 -10.37
C LEU A 111 -17.43 2.11 -10.88
N ASP A 112 -18.45 1.49 -10.31
CA ASP A 112 -19.84 1.76 -10.67
C ASP A 112 -20.26 3.19 -10.27
N ILE A 113 -19.88 3.65 -9.08
CA ILE A 113 -20.01 5.05 -8.66
C ILE A 113 -19.25 5.98 -9.63
N ALA A 114 -18.02 5.61 -10.02
CA ALA A 114 -17.24 6.43 -10.96
C ALA A 114 -17.94 6.59 -12.31
N ARG A 115 -18.56 5.52 -12.82
CA ARG A 115 -19.38 5.55 -14.05
C ARG A 115 -20.61 6.44 -13.87
N GLU A 116 -21.39 6.23 -12.81
CA GLU A 116 -22.65 6.94 -12.55
C GLU A 116 -22.44 8.45 -12.38
N TYR A 117 -21.39 8.85 -11.69
CA TYR A 117 -21.07 10.25 -11.39
C TYR A 117 -20.07 10.88 -12.36
N LYS A 118 -19.75 10.21 -13.48
CA LYS A 118 -18.84 10.68 -14.54
C LYS A 118 -17.50 11.14 -13.98
N ILE A 119 -16.92 10.36 -13.08
CA ILE A 119 -15.63 10.65 -12.47
C ILE A 119 -14.52 10.47 -13.50
N ASN A 120 -13.67 11.49 -13.67
CA ASN A 120 -12.73 11.58 -14.78
C ASN A 120 -11.52 10.63 -14.67
N LYS A 121 -11.14 10.23 -13.45
CA LYS A 121 -9.93 9.45 -13.22
C LYS A 121 -10.10 8.48 -12.06
N PHE A 122 -9.61 7.26 -12.26
CA PHE A 122 -9.57 6.22 -11.23
C PHE A 122 -8.15 5.66 -11.11
N VAL A 123 -7.62 5.56 -9.89
CA VAL A 123 -6.33 4.90 -9.60
C VAL A 123 -6.59 3.73 -8.67
N LEU A 124 -6.19 2.52 -9.08
CA LEU A 124 -6.30 1.30 -8.26
C LEU A 124 -4.93 0.92 -7.68
N ALA A 125 -4.83 0.79 -6.37
CA ALA A 125 -3.70 0.11 -5.73
C ALA A 125 -3.81 -1.41 -5.93
N SER A 126 -2.85 -1.99 -6.62
CA SER A 126 -2.65 -3.42 -6.78
C SER A 126 -1.35 -3.88 -6.11
N THR A 127 -0.78 -5.02 -6.49
CA THR A 127 0.28 -5.68 -5.75
C THR A 127 1.27 -6.42 -6.65
N SER A 128 2.55 -6.44 -6.27
CA SER A 128 3.57 -7.29 -6.86
C SER A 128 3.36 -8.79 -6.57
N SER A 129 2.50 -9.14 -5.61
CA SER A 129 2.17 -10.56 -5.32
C SER A 129 1.57 -11.30 -6.50
N LEU A 130 1.07 -10.59 -7.51
CA LEU A 130 0.58 -11.16 -8.76
C LEU A 130 1.69 -11.81 -9.59
N TYR A 131 2.92 -11.39 -9.42
CA TYR A 131 4.07 -11.90 -10.18
C TYR A 131 4.71 -13.17 -9.59
N ALA A 132 4.12 -13.75 -8.56
CA ALA A 132 4.65 -14.98 -7.95
C ALA A 132 4.90 -16.07 -9.00
N GLY A 133 6.11 -16.64 -9.00
CA GLY A 133 6.53 -17.65 -9.97
C GLY A 133 7.03 -17.12 -11.32
N GLN A 134 6.95 -15.81 -11.57
CA GLN A 134 7.44 -15.20 -12.79
C GLN A 134 8.96 -14.88 -12.74
N LYS A 135 9.56 -14.72 -13.91
CA LYS A 135 10.98 -14.33 -14.04
C LYS A 135 11.18 -12.84 -13.72
N MET A 136 12.16 -12.54 -12.89
CA MET A 136 12.55 -11.18 -12.52
C MET A 136 13.56 -10.56 -13.52
N PRO A 137 13.64 -9.21 -13.63
CA PRO A 137 12.78 -8.23 -12.95
C PRO A 137 11.34 -8.27 -13.48
N PHE A 138 10.36 -8.08 -12.57
CA PHE A 138 8.93 -8.16 -12.90
C PHE A 138 8.50 -6.97 -13.76
N SER A 139 8.03 -7.27 -14.98
CA SER A 139 7.45 -6.30 -15.92
C SER A 139 5.95 -6.42 -15.95
N GLU A 140 5.26 -5.33 -16.26
CA GLU A 140 3.80 -5.26 -16.36
C GLU A 140 3.24 -6.15 -17.47
N THR A 141 4.07 -6.50 -18.46
CA THR A 141 3.71 -7.39 -19.58
C THR A 141 3.69 -8.88 -19.22
N LEU A 142 4.24 -9.24 -18.04
CA LEU A 142 4.21 -10.62 -17.58
C LEU A 142 2.79 -11.11 -17.33
N ALA A 143 2.51 -12.35 -17.71
CA ALA A 143 1.24 -12.99 -17.43
C ALA A 143 1.05 -13.19 -15.92
N VAL A 144 -0.08 -12.70 -15.38
CA VAL A 144 -0.43 -12.79 -13.95
C VAL A 144 -1.75 -13.57 -13.80
N ASN A 145 -1.87 -14.68 -14.50
CA ASN A 145 -3.12 -15.45 -14.60
C ASN A 145 -3.28 -16.52 -13.51
N THR A 146 -2.19 -16.85 -12.80
CA THR A 146 -2.14 -17.91 -11.78
C THR A 146 -1.70 -17.38 -10.43
N PRO A 147 -2.50 -16.50 -9.77
CA PRO A 147 -2.15 -15.98 -8.45
C PRO A 147 -2.13 -17.10 -7.41
N ILE A 148 -1.08 -17.15 -6.58
CA ILE A 148 -0.85 -18.24 -5.61
C ILE A 148 -1.46 -18.00 -4.22
N SER A 149 -2.25 -16.95 -4.06
CA SER A 149 -2.94 -16.67 -2.79
C SER A 149 -4.28 -15.99 -3.01
N PRO A 150 -5.26 -16.14 -2.09
CA PRO A 150 -6.54 -15.44 -2.17
C PRO A 150 -6.39 -13.91 -2.21
N TYR A 151 -5.37 -13.36 -1.50
CA TYR A 151 -5.03 -11.94 -1.61
C TYR A 151 -4.67 -11.54 -3.04
N ALA A 152 -3.74 -12.25 -3.67
CA ALA A 152 -3.34 -11.94 -5.05
C ALA A 152 -4.52 -12.15 -6.00
N ALA A 153 -5.30 -13.22 -5.84
CA ALA A 153 -6.50 -13.49 -6.65
C ALA A 153 -7.54 -12.36 -6.56
N SER A 154 -7.82 -11.85 -5.34
CA SER A 154 -8.76 -10.74 -5.15
C SER A 154 -8.28 -9.44 -5.78
N LYS A 155 -6.96 -9.17 -5.76
CA LYS A 155 -6.37 -8.02 -6.46
C LYS A 155 -6.41 -8.18 -7.98
N LYS A 156 -6.18 -9.40 -8.49
CA LYS A 156 -6.35 -9.69 -9.93
C LYS A 156 -7.80 -9.48 -10.37
N GLY A 157 -8.77 -9.91 -9.56
CA GLY A 157 -10.19 -9.66 -9.82
C GLY A 157 -10.50 -8.16 -9.91
N ALA A 158 -9.95 -7.35 -9.01
CA ALA A 158 -10.08 -5.90 -9.06
C ALA A 158 -9.44 -5.28 -10.32
N GLU A 159 -8.25 -5.74 -10.76
CA GLU A 159 -7.62 -5.30 -12.02
C GLU A 159 -8.51 -5.66 -13.24
N ALA A 160 -9.10 -6.86 -13.26
CA ALA A 160 -9.98 -7.29 -14.34
C ALA A 160 -11.25 -6.43 -14.43
N MET A 161 -11.87 -6.09 -13.27
CA MET A 161 -13.00 -5.15 -13.22
C MET A 161 -12.59 -3.76 -13.75
N CYS A 162 -11.44 -3.26 -13.39
CA CYS A 162 -10.92 -1.99 -13.90
C CYS A 162 -10.79 -2.01 -15.43
N TYR A 163 -10.23 -3.05 -16.00
CA TYR A 163 -10.12 -3.17 -17.46
C TYR A 163 -11.51 -3.20 -18.13
N SER A 164 -12.45 -3.98 -17.61
CA SER A 164 -13.83 -4.05 -18.14
C SER A 164 -14.52 -2.68 -18.13
N TYR A 165 -14.38 -1.92 -17.04
CA TYR A 165 -14.98 -0.59 -16.94
C TYR A 165 -14.30 0.44 -17.85
N HIS A 166 -12.99 0.33 -18.05
CA HIS A 166 -12.29 1.11 -19.06
C HIS A 166 -12.82 0.81 -20.46
N TYR A 167 -12.87 -0.46 -20.83
CA TYR A 167 -13.28 -0.91 -22.16
C TYR A 167 -14.74 -0.52 -22.48
N LEU A 168 -15.67 -0.77 -21.55
CA LEU A 168 -17.10 -0.56 -21.76
C LEU A 168 -17.53 0.90 -21.63
N TYR A 169 -16.91 1.66 -20.74
CA TYR A 169 -17.37 2.99 -20.35
C TYR A 169 -16.33 4.10 -20.55
N GLY A 170 -15.15 3.80 -21.07
CA GLY A 170 -14.11 4.79 -21.34
C GLY A 170 -13.49 5.43 -20.11
N LEU A 171 -13.64 4.80 -18.91
CA LEU A 171 -13.02 5.32 -17.68
C LEU A 171 -11.49 5.36 -17.84
N ASP A 172 -10.88 6.51 -17.48
CA ASP A 172 -9.42 6.63 -17.42
C ASP A 172 -8.91 5.98 -16.12
N ILE A 173 -8.24 4.84 -16.24
CA ILE A 173 -7.83 4.02 -15.11
C ILE A 173 -6.33 3.75 -15.14
N THR A 174 -5.64 4.04 -14.02
CA THR A 174 -4.27 3.58 -13.79
C THR A 174 -4.24 2.58 -12.65
N VAL A 175 -3.76 1.37 -12.93
CA VAL A 175 -3.48 0.35 -11.93
C VAL A 175 -2.03 0.48 -11.50
N VAL A 176 -1.76 0.66 -10.20
CA VAL A 176 -0.41 0.72 -9.65
C VAL A 176 -0.11 -0.54 -8.84
N ARG A 177 0.88 -1.33 -9.26
CA ARG A 177 1.34 -2.53 -8.54
C ARG A 177 2.46 -2.14 -7.59
N TYR A 178 2.14 -2.09 -6.30
CA TYR A 178 3.13 -1.79 -5.27
C TYR A 178 4.01 -2.99 -4.95
N PHE A 179 5.28 -2.71 -4.71
CA PHE A 179 6.23 -3.63 -4.11
C PHE A 179 6.25 -3.46 -2.60
N THR A 180 7.32 -3.87 -1.91
CA THR A 180 7.33 -3.85 -0.44
C THR A 180 7.49 -2.43 0.08
N VAL A 181 6.38 -1.82 0.50
CA VAL A 181 6.36 -0.43 0.99
C VAL A 181 6.73 -0.38 2.47
N TYR A 182 7.63 0.54 2.84
CA TYR A 182 8.06 0.75 4.21
C TYR A 182 8.25 2.25 4.52
N GLY A 183 8.36 2.59 5.81
CA GLY A 183 8.59 3.98 6.25
C GLY A 183 7.99 4.28 7.62
N PRO A 184 8.08 5.56 8.06
CA PRO A 184 7.50 6.08 9.30
C PRO A 184 6.01 5.78 9.43
N ALA A 185 5.58 5.50 10.65
CA ALA A 185 4.20 5.12 10.93
C ALA A 185 3.71 3.94 10.06
N GLY A 186 4.58 3.01 9.69
CA GLY A 186 4.26 1.82 8.91
C GLY A 186 3.23 0.92 9.58
N ARG A 187 2.78 -0.11 8.86
CA ARG A 187 1.87 -1.12 9.42
C ARG A 187 2.61 -1.94 10.49
N PRO A 188 2.04 -2.13 11.69
CA PRO A 188 2.72 -2.84 12.77
C PRO A 188 2.90 -4.34 12.52
N ASP A 189 2.09 -4.92 11.63
CA ASP A 189 2.18 -6.32 11.20
C ASP A 189 3.25 -6.58 10.13
N MET A 190 3.92 -5.54 9.61
CA MET A 190 4.98 -5.65 8.60
C MET A 190 6.38 -5.73 9.22
N SER A 191 7.27 -6.47 8.56
CA SER A 191 8.57 -6.87 9.09
C SER A 191 9.43 -5.72 9.63
N ILE A 192 9.58 -4.61 8.88
CA ILE A 192 10.49 -3.53 9.28
C ILE A 192 10.08 -2.90 10.61
N ILE A 193 8.81 -2.54 10.78
CA ILE A 193 8.31 -1.94 12.03
C ILE A 193 8.38 -2.96 13.19
N ARG A 194 8.01 -4.24 12.92
CA ARG A 194 8.11 -5.32 13.91
C ARG A 194 9.55 -5.52 14.36
N PHE A 195 10.50 -5.57 13.43
CA PHE A 195 11.91 -5.79 13.74
C PHE A 195 12.50 -4.62 14.52
N ILE A 196 12.20 -3.38 14.13
CA ILE A 196 12.62 -2.19 14.90
C ILE A 196 12.14 -2.30 16.36
N LYS A 197 10.86 -2.60 16.57
CA LYS A 197 10.27 -2.71 17.92
C LYS A 197 10.88 -3.86 18.69
N TRP A 198 11.00 -5.05 18.10
CA TRP A 198 11.54 -6.22 18.79
C TRP A 198 13.02 -6.06 19.15
N ILE A 199 13.84 -5.55 18.24
CA ILE A 199 15.27 -5.30 18.51
C ILE A 199 15.42 -4.26 19.61
N ASP A 200 14.64 -3.18 19.55
CA ASP A 200 14.70 -2.13 20.58
C ASP A 200 14.27 -2.63 21.97
N GLU A 201 13.27 -3.53 22.02
CA GLU A 201 12.79 -4.17 23.25
C GLU A 201 13.65 -5.38 23.71
N GLY A 202 14.71 -5.74 22.98
CA GLY A 202 15.55 -6.91 23.29
C GLY A 202 14.84 -8.26 23.05
N LYS A 203 13.76 -8.28 22.27
CA LYS A 203 13.02 -9.49 21.89
C LYS A 203 13.58 -10.11 20.63
N PRO A 204 13.59 -11.46 20.52
CA PRO A 204 14.02 -12.11 19.28
C PRO A 204 13.08 -11.76 18.11
N ILE A 205 13.67 -11.45 16.94
CA ILE A 205 12.91 -11.29 15.71
C ILE A 205 12.55 -12.66 15.14
N GLU A 206 11.31 -12.85 14.70
CA GLU A 206 10.90 -14.04 13.96
C GLU A 206 11.38 -13.94 12.52
N LEU A 207 12.35 -14.77 12.16
CA LEU A 207 12.91 -14.81 10.82
C LEU A 207 12.47 -16.10 10.11
N PHE A 208 11.66 -15.97 9.07
CA PHE A 208 11.24 -17.11 8.24
C PHE A 208 12.32 -17.40 7.21
N GLY A 209 12.85 -18.65 7.22
CA GLY A 209 14.05 -19.02 6.47
C GLY A 209 15.33 -18.49 7.12
N ASP A 210 16.38 -18.32 6.32
CA ASP A 210 17.73 -17.94 6.74
C ASP A 210 18.06 -16.44 6.57
N GLY A 211 17.09 -15.63 6.10
CA GLY A 211 17.30 -14.21 5.81
C GLY A 211 17.91 -13.92 4.42
N SER A 212 18.13 -14.97 3.59
CA SER A 212 18.62 -14.81 2.21
C SER A 212 17.58 -14.27 1.23
N GLN A 213 16.29 -14.41 1.59
CA GLN A 213 15.20 -13.88 0.77
C GLN A 213 15.37 -12.38 0.54
N SER A 214 15.05 -11.94 -0.67
CA SER A 214 15.20 -10.53 -1.07
C SER A 214 13.85 -9.86 -1.36
N ARG A 215 13.78 -8.57 -1.10
CA ARG A 215 12.61 -7.75 -1.42
C ARG A 215 13.05 -6.46 -2.09
N ASP A 216 12.24 -6.02 -3.02
CA ASP A 216 12.28 -4.67 -3.54
C ASP A 216 11.55 -3.77 -2.55
N PHE A 217 12.33 -3.11 -1.68
CA PHE A 217 11.81 -2.18 -0.68
C PHE A 217 11.67 -0.78 -1.27
N THR A 218 10.51 -0.17 -1.08
CA THR A 218 10.24 1.18 -1.58
C THR A 218 9.72 2.07 -0.47
N TYR A 219 10.32 3.24 -0.33
CA TYR A 219 9.94 4.18 0.73
C TYR A 219 8.56 4.78 0.49
N VAL A 220 7.78 4.98 1.56
CA VAL A 220 6.37 5.38 1.46
C VAL A 220 6.15 6.70 0.74
N ASP A 221 7.06 7.68 0.87
CA ASP A 221 6.94 8.97 0.19
C ASP A 221 7.12 8.81 -1.33
N ASP A 222 8.03 7.93 -1.76
CA ASP A 222 8.19 7.61 -3.17
C ASP A 222 6.94 6.93 -3.75
N ILE A 223 6.37 5.97 -3.00
CA ILE A 223 5.10 5.32 -3.39
C ILE A 223 3.96 6.33 -3.47
N ALA A 224 3.82 7.20 -2.48
CA ALA A 224 2.79 8.24 -2.50
C ALA A 224 2.96 9.20 -3.68
N SER A 225 4.21 9.61 -3.96
CA SER A 225 4.54 10.44 -5.13
C SER A 225 4.17 9.74 -6.44
N GLY A 226 4.51 8.47 -6.61
CA GLY A 226 4.15 7.67 -7.79
C GLY A 226 2.63 7.53 -7.95
N THR A 227 1.93 7.29 -6.84
CA THR A 227 0.46 7.20 -6.81
C THR A 227 -0.20 8.52 -7.25
N ILE A 228 0.32 9.65 -6.79
CA ILE A 228 -0.16 10.98 -7.20
C ILE A 228 0.14 11.23 -8.68
N LYS A 229 1.31 10.87 -9.16
CA LYS A 229 1.65 10.98 -10.59
C LYS A 229 0.76 10.10 -11.48
N ALA A 230 0.23 8.99 -10.96
CA ALA A 230 -0.74 8.15 -11.65
C ALA A 230 -2.10 8.82 -11.91
N LEU A 231 -2.33 10.03 -11.38
CA LEU A 231 -3.47 10.88 -11.74
C LEU A 231 -3.37 11.44 -13.16
N LYS A 232 -2.19 11.37 -13.79
CA LYS A 232 -2.03 11.71 -15.22
C LYS A 232 -3.00 10.87 -16.06
N LYS A 233 -3.61 11.49 -17.06
CA LYS A 233 -4.50 10.79 -18.02
C LYS A 233 -3.67 9.80 -18.85
N THR A 234 -4.06 8.52 -18.83
CA THR A 234 -3.35 7.44 -19.49
C THR A 234 -4.22 6.49 -20.30
N GLY A 235 -5.56 6.71 -20.29
CA GLY A 235 -6.53 5.71 -20.78
C GLY A 235 -6.59 4.53 -19.81
N TYR A 236 -5.94 3.42 -20.17
CA TYR A 236 -5.73 2.29 -19.27
C TYR A 236 -4.25 1.93 -19.22
N LYS A 237 -3.68 1.92 -18.01
CA LYS A 237 -2.29 1.53 -17.80
C LYS A 237 -2.14 0.74 -16.50
N THR A 238 -1.31 -0.29 -16.54
CA THR A 238 -0.76 -0.94 -15.34
C THR A 238 0.68 -0.50 -15.18
N ILE A 239 1.09 -0.12 -13.98
CA ILE A 239 2.41 0.50 -13.70
C ILE A 239 2.96 -0.06 -12.39
N ASN A 240 4.19 -0.57 -12.41
CA ASN A 240 4.92 -0.97 -11.21
C ASN A 240 5.49 0.25 -10.48
N LEU A 241 5.25 0.31 -9.17
CA LEU A 241 5.92 1.26 -8.28
C LEU A 241 6.77 0.47 -7.28
N GLY A 242 8.07 0.43 -7.54
CA GLY A 242 9.07 -0.33 -6.79
C GLY A 242 10.40 0.40 -6.69
N GLY A 243 11.33 -0.12 -5.87
CA GLY A 243 12.66 0.45 -5.66
C GLY A 243 13.65 0.16 -6.79
N ASN A 244 13.27 -0.71 -7.75
CA ASN A 244 14.10 -1.16 -8.86
C ASN A 244 15.39 -1.86 -8.42
N LYS A 245 15.45 -2.33 -7.19
CA LYS A 245 16.62 -3.05 -6.64
C LYS A 245 16.19 -4.00 -5.53
N PRO A 246 16.51 -5.30 -5.62
CA PRO A 246 16.27 -6.23 -4.54
C PRO A 246 17.35 -6.10 -3.46
N TYR A 247 16.94 -6.19 -2.19
CA TYR A 247 17.83 -6.23 -1.04
C TYR A 247 17.54 -7.46 -0.20
N LYS A 248 18.59 -8.14 0.28
CA LYS A 248 18.47 -9.26 1.23
C LYS A 248 17.84 -8.79 2.53
N LEU A 249 17.03 -9.64 3.14
CA LEU A 249 16.41 -9.34 4.43
C LEU A 249 17.46 -9.15 5.53
N SER A 250 18.54 -9.95 5.49
CA SER A 250 19.71 -9.81 6.39
C SER A 250 20.35 -8.43 6.29
N TYR A 251 20.49 -7.86 5.07
CA TYR A 251 21.02 -6.51 4.91
C TYR A 251 20.11 -5.45 5.55
N MET A 252 18.80 -5.57 5.36
CA MET A 252 17.82 -4.66 5.97
C MET A 252 17.86 -4.75 7.50
N ILE A 253 18.00 -5.96 8.08
CA ILE A 253 18.15 -6.14 9.54
C ILE A 253 19.43 -5.46 10.03
N ASN A 254 20.57 -5.64 9.36
CA ASN A 254 21.83 -4.96 9.72
C ASN A 254 21.70 -3.43 9.73
N LEU A 255 20.91 -2.85 8.80
CA LEU A 255 20.63 -1.42 8.81
C LEU A 255 19.81 -1.00 10.03
N ILE A 256 18.83 -1.79 10.45
CA ILE A 256 18.04 -1.51 11.66
C ILE A 256 18.95 -1.59 12.90
N GLU A 257 19.76 -2.65 13.04
CA GLU A 257 20.73 -2.80 14.14
C GLU A 257 21.67 -1.60 14.25
N LYS A 258 22.26 -1.19 13.12
CA LYS A 258 23.16 -0.03 13.07
C LYS A 258 22.50 1.26 13.55
N ASN A 259 21.24 1.51 13.12
CA ASN A 259 20.55 2.75 13.48
C ASN A 259 19.99 2.72 14.92
N LEU A 260 19.70 1.54 15.48
CA LEU A 260 19.31 1.39 16.88
C LEU A 260 20.50 1.30 17.86
N GLY A 261 21.71 1.01 17.36
CA GLY A 261 22.86 0.70 18.20
C GLY A 261 22.70 -0.61 18.99
N LYS A 262 21.85 -1.55 18.52
CA LYS A 262 21.50 -2.81 19.20
C LYS A 262 21.59 -3.98 18.23
N LYS A 263 21.89 -5.19 18.76
CA LYS A 263 21.91 -6.42 17.96
C LYS A 263 20.59 -7.18 18.07
N ALA A 264 20.17 -7.80 16.95
CA ALA A 264 19.01 -8.66 16.92
C ALA A 264 19.34 -10.04 17.51
N ALA A 265 18.45 -10.55 18.33
CA ALA A 265 18.34 -11.99 18.60
C ALA A 265 17.39 -12.61 17.56
N TYR A 266 17.61 -13.87 17.19
CA TYR A 266 16.86 -14.52 16.10
C TYR A 266 16.08 -15.72 16.61
N ASN A 267 14.80 -15.81 16.22
CA ASN A 267 13.96 -16.99 16.31
C ASN A 267 13.62 -17.45 14.88
N TYR A 268 14.34 -18.47 14.41
CA TYR A 268 14.18 -18.98 13.04
C TYR A 268 12.90 -19.82 12.92
N LYS A 269 12.12 -19.52 11.87
CA LYS A 269 10.89 -20.24 11.53
C LYS A 269 11.02 -20.86 10.14
N PRO A 270 10.34 -21.99 9.87
CA PRO A 270 10.31 -22.59 8.54
C PRO A 270 9.81 -21.59 7.48
N PHE A 271 10.35 -21.69 6.26
CA PHE A 271 9.86 -20.90 5.13
C PHE A 271 8.42 -21.29 4.80
N HIS A 272 7.55 -20.30 4.56
CA HIS A 272 6.16 -20.55 4.27
C HIS A 272 5.93 -20.70 2.76
N LYS A 273 5.15 -21.72 2.31
CA LYS A 273 4.90 -22.01 0.88
C LYS A 273 4.34 -20.84 0.07
N ALA A 274 3.57 -19.96 0.70
CA ALA A 274 2.99 -18.78 0.04
C ALA A 274 3.94 -17.57 0.02
N ASP A 275 5.13 -17.65 0.62
CA ASP A 275 6.11 -16.57 0.60
C ASP A 275 6.93 -16.65 -0.70
N ILE A 276 7.07 -15.50 -1.36
CA ILE A 276 7.93 -15.36 -2.53
C ILE A 276 9.38 -15.22 -2.06
N THR A 277 10.32 -15.95 -2.67
CA THR A 277 11.75 -15.90 -2.29
C THR A 277 12.39 -14.55 -2.61
N ALA A 278 12.01 -13.93 -3.72
CA ALA A 278 12.55 -12.66 -4.15
C ALA A 278 11.50 -11.81 -4.88
N THR A 279 11.62 -10.48 -4.80
CA THR A 279 10.87 -9.54 -5.62
C THR A 279 11.80 -8.46 -6.17
N TRP A 280 11.64 -8.12 -7.45
CA TRP A 280 12.39 -7.07 -8.12
C TRP A 280 11.53 -6.42 -9.21
N ALA A 281 11.25 -5.12 -9.07
CA ALA A 281 10.47 -4.34 -10.02
C ALA A 281 11.28 -3.95 -11.25
N ASN A 282 10.71 -4.10 -12.45
CA ASN A 282 11.05 -3.25 -13.57
C ASN A 282 10.17 -2.00 -13.49
N ILE A 283 10.76 -0.81 -13.45
CA ILE A 283 10.05 0.47 -13.31
C ILE A 283 10.09 1.32 -14.58
N ASN A 284 10.45 0.75 -15.73
CA ASN A 284 10.57 1.50 -16.98
C ASN A 284 9.25 2.15 -17.40
N GLU A 285 8.11 1.45 -17.19
CA GLU A 285 6.80 2.02 -17.50
C GLU A 285 6.49 3.22 -16.57
N ALA A 286 6.82 3.15 -15.28
CA ALA A 286 6.66 4.29 -14.36
C ALA A 286 7.54 5.48 -14.77
N LYS A 287 8.78 5.24 -15.18
CA LYS A 287 9.71 6.27 -15.65
C LYS A 287 9.19 6.94 -16.93
N ASN A 288 8.78 6.15 -17.91
CA ASN A 288 8.38 6.65 -19.23
C ASN A 288 7.01 7.34 -19.20
N THR A 289 6.03 6.74 -18.52
CA THR A 289 4.64 7.23 -18.51
C THR A 289 4.43 8.34 -17.47
N LEU A 290 5.01 8.18 -16.26
CA LEU A 290 4.76 9.09 -15.14
C LEU A 290 5.93 10.05 -14.86
N GLY A 291 7.10 9.86 -15.48
CA GLY A 291 8.31 10.57 -15.10
C GLY A 291 8.67 10.30 -13.63
N TRP A 292 8.47 9.04 -13.17
CA TRP A 292 8.67 8.69 -11.78
C TRP A 292 9.83 7.70 -11.61
N THR A 293 10.66 7.97 -10.61
CA THR A 293 11.68 7.07 -10.08
C THR A 293 11.73 7.21 -8.56
N PRO A 294 12.06 6.15 -7.81
CA PRO A 294 12.27 6.25 -6.36
C PRO A 294 13.49 7.14 -6.07
N LYS A 295 13.41 7.93 -5.01
CA LYS A 295 14.45 8.90 -4.64
C LYS A 295 15.15 8.55 -3.33
N ILE A 296 14.51 7.77 -2.47
CA ILE A 296 15.01 7.46 -1.13
C ILE A 296 15.66 6.07 -1.14
N SER A 297 16.96 6.00 -0.81
CA SER A 297 17.65 4.71 -0.68
C SER A 297 17.14 3.92 0.52
N LEU A 298 17.40 2.59 0.55
CA LEU A 298 17.00 1.75 1.68
C LEU A 298 17.66 2.25 2.99
N GLU A 299 18.92 2.65 2.94
CA GLU A 299 19.68 3.16 4.09
C GLU A 299 19.04 4.43 4.67
N GLN A 300 18.71 5.39 3.80
CA GLN A 300 18.04 6.63 4.20
C GLN A 300 16.64 6.36 4.77
N GLY A 301 15.87 5.48 4.12
CA GLY A 301 14.51 5.17 4.52
C GLY A 301 14.45 4.39 5.85
N ILE A 302 15.37 3.44 6.07
CA ILE A 302 15.47 2.71 7.35
C ILE A 302 15.83 3.69 8.47
N ARG A 303 16.82 4.57 8.27
CA ARG A 303 17.15 5.59 9.25
C ARG A 303 15.95 6.44 9.63
N LYS A 304 15.26 7.03 8.65
CA LYS A 304 14.04 7.82 8.88
C LYS A 304 12.95 7.04 9.62
N THR A 305 12.85 5.73 9.37
CA THR A 305 11.84 4.88 10.02
C THR A 305 12.20 4.59 11.47
N VAL A 306 13.50 4.35 11.75
CA VAL A 306 14.02 4.16 13.12
C VAL A 306 13.91 5.47 13.91
N ASP A 307 14.32 6.61 13.34
CA ASP A 307 14.20 7.92 13.97
C ASP A 307 12.77 8.20 14.40
N TRP A 308 11.81 8.01 13.46
CA TRP A 308 10.39 8.14 13.77
C TRP A 308 9.94 7.22 14.92
N TYR A 309 10.38 5.96 14.90
CA TYR A 309 10.04 5.02 15.97
C TYR A 309 10.57 5.51 17.33
N LEU A 310 11.80 5.96 17.41
CA LEU A 310 12.42 6.47 18.65
C LEU A 310 11.70 7.71 19.17
N GLU A 311 11.35 8.65 18.31
CA GLU A 311 10.57 9.84 18.66
C GLU A 311 9.16 9.51 19.18
N ASN A 312 8.58 8.40 18.69
CA ASN A 312 7.22 7.98 19.03
C ASN A 312 7.15 6.79 19.99
N LYS A 313 8.29 6.34 20.52
CA LYS A 313 8.43 5.13 21.34
C LYS A 313 7.51 5.10 22.56
N SER A 314 7.27 6.25 23.20
CA SER A 314 6.47 6.37 24.43
C SER A 314 5.04 5.79 24.26
N TRP A 315 4.40 6.04 23.14
CA TRP A 315 3.07 5.51 22.84
C TRP A 315 3.11 4.26 21.95
N PHE A 316 4.13 4.15 21.06
CA PHE A 316 4.21 3.03 20.11
C PHE A 316 4.53 1.69 20.80
N LYS A 317 5.19 1.70 21.98
CA LYS A 317 5.41 0.49 22.78
C LYS A 317 4.10 -0.27 23.10
N ASN A 318 2.98 0.45 23.21
CA ASN A 318 1.65 -0.10 23.49
C ASN A 318 0.88 -0.54 22.24
N ILE A 319 1.49 -0.50 21.04
CA ILE A 319 0.90 -0.99 19.80
C ILE A 319 1.05 -2.50 19.72
N LYS A 320 -0.07 -3.18 19.42
CA LYS A 320 -0.06 -4.61 19.08
C LYS A 320 0.52 -4.81 17.68
N LEU A 321 1.46 -5.76 17.57
CA LEU A 321 2.13 -6.11 16.31
C LEU A 321 1.37 -7.19 15.55
#